data_3d3ea3f941f8898a3d361bc53cd6f806
#
_entry.id   3d3ea3f941f8898a3d361bc53cd6f806
#
_cell.length_a   1.000
_cell.length_b   1.000
_cell.length_c   1.000
_cell.angle_alpha   90.00
_cell.angle_beta   90.00
_cell.angle_gamma   90.00
#
_symmetry.space_group_name_H-M   'P 1'
#
loop_
_entity.id
_entity.type
_entity.pdbx_description
1 polymer ?
#
loop_
_entity_poly.entity_id
_entity_poly.type
_entity_poly.pdbx_seq_one_letter_code
_entity_poly.pdbx_strand_id
1 'polypeptide(L)'
;IARVVVVYGAALPGQHGNILQLVANRLRNNEEIRVVSDQWRTPTYVGDVSQGIEQLINHPNNGIYHICGSECLTIADIAYRVADTLNLDYSLILPVTTKQMGETTPRPRFSGLSIEKARRELGYQPHTLEEGIKLMFNL
;
A
#
# COMPACT_ATOMS: atom_id res chain seq x y z
N ILE A 1 10.40 17.73 -3.04
CA ILE A 1 9.54 17.11 -2.02
C ILE A 1 8.91 15.87 -2.62
N ALA A 2 9.14 14.68 -2.02
CA ALA A 2 8.44 13.45 -2.35
C ALA A 2 7.26 13.26 -1.39
N ARG A 3 6.05 12.99 -1.91
CA ARG A 3 4.87 12.59 -1.14
C ARG A 3 4.58 11.12 -1.39
N VAL A 4 4.45 10.34 -0.32
CA VAL A 4 4.17 8.91 -0.36
C VAL A 4 2.90 8.58 0.42
N VAL A 5 2.25 7.46 0.10
CA VAL A 5 1.03 6.97 0.79
C VAL A 5 1.14 5.49 1.03
N VAL A 6 0.84 5.04 2.27
CA VAL A 6 0.79 3.63 2.66
C VAL A 6 1.95 2.81 2.09
N VAL A 7 3.15 3.13 2.56
CA VAL A 7 4.35 2.39 2.15
C VAL A 7 4.34 0.99 2.77
N TYR A 8 4.61 -0.02 1.94
CA TYR A 8 4.73 -1.41 2.39
C TYR A 8 6.01 -2.06 1.87
N GLY A 9 6.46 -3.09 2.55
CA GLY A 9 7.64 -3.87 2.23
C GLY A 9 7.92 -4.88 3.34
N ALA A 10 8.95 -5.69 3.19
CA ALA A 10 9.34 -6.64 4.22
C ALA A 10 9.71 -5.90 5.52
N ALA A 11 9.08 -6.27 6.63
CA ALA A 11 9.42 -5.71 7.94
C ALA A 11 10.70 -6.36 8.48
N LEU A 12 11.57 -5.55 9.07
CA LEU A 12 12.73 -6.06 9.78
C LEU A 12 12.31 -6.71 11.11
N PRO A 13 13.06 -7.68 11.63
CA PRO A 13 12.76 -8.29 12.92
C PRO A 13 12.58 -7.24 14.03
N GLY A 14 11.48 -7.35 14.79
CA GLY A 14 11.14 -6.43 15.89
C GLY A 14 10.47 -5.12 15.47
N GLN A 15 10.22 -4.88 14.19
CA GLN A 15 9.45 -3.74 13.71
C GLN A 15 7.96 -4.04 13.59
N HIS A 16 7.13 -3.00 13.75
CA HIS A 16 5.70 -3.10 13.44
C HIS A 16 5.51 -3.34 11.94
N GLY A 17 4.77 -4.39 11.60
CA GLY A 17 4.41 -4.70 10.22
C GLY A 17 3.44 -3.67 9.64
N ASN A 18 3.40 -3.59 8.32
CA ASN A 18 2.41 -2.83 7.58
C ASN A 18 1.08 -3.61 7.45
N ILE A 19 0.06 -2.97 6.85
CA ILE A 19 -1.27 -3.58 6.69
C ILE A 19 -1.22 -4.90 5.88
N LEU A 20 -0.36 -5.00 4.86
CA LEU A 20 -0.24 -6.22 4.05
C LEU A 20 0.31 -7.37 4.89
N GLN A 21 1.32 -7.09 5.71
CA GLN A 21 1.90 -8.07 6.64
C GLN A 21 0.89 -8.53 7.68
N LEU A 22 0.11 -7.58 8.22
CA LEU A 22 -0.94 -7.88 9.20
C LEU A 22 -2.00 -8.82 8.61
N VAL A 23 -2.50 -8.51 7.41
CA VAL A 23 -3.47 -9.36 6.70
C VAL A 23 -2.90 -10.75 6.47
N ALA A 24 -1.70 -10.85 5.87
CA ALA A 24 -1.07 -12.14 5.59
C ALA A 24 -0.89 -12.99 6.86
N ASN A 25 -0.44 -12.39 7.96
CA ASN A 25 -0.23 -13.09 9.22
C ASN A 25 -1.54 -13.62 9.81
N ARG A 26 -2.60 -12.78 9.85
CA ARG A 26 -3.92 -13.19 10.35
C ARG A 26 -4.48 -14.37 9.55
N LEU A 27 -4.49 -14.25 8.23
CA LEU A 27 -5.04 -15.29 7.36
C LEU A 27 -4.23 -16.60 7.43
N ARG A 28 -2.90 -16.54 7.52
CA ARG A 28 -2.05 -17.73 7.72
C ARG A 28 -2.31 -18.45 9.04
N ASN A 29 -2.75 -17.72 10.06
CA ASN A 29 -3.13 -18.27 11.36
C ASN A 29 -4.60 -18.71 11.43
N ASN A 30 -5.34 -18.67 10.32
CA ASN A 30 -6.79 -18.89 10.26
C ASN A 30 -7.58 -17.95 11.20
N GLU A 31 -7.14 -16.70 11.31
CA GLU A 31 -7.77 -15.68 12.13
C GLU A 31 -8.54 -14.69 11.25
N GLU A 32 -9.75 -14.31 11.69
CA GLU A 32 -10.51 -13.24 11.04
C GLU A 32 -9.80 -11.88 11.18
N ILE A 33 -9.95 -11.06 10.14
CA ILE A 33 -9.46 -9.68 10.15
C ILE A 33 -10.54 -8.71 9.68
N ARG A 34 -10.82 -7.69 10.50
CA ARG A 34 -11.69 -6.58 10.11
C ARG A 34 -10.87 -5.53 9.36
N VAL A 35 -11.33 -5.14 8.19
CA VAL A 35 -10.66 -4.16 7.33
C VAL A 35 -11.64 -3.09 6.85
N VAL A 36 -11.16 -1.85 6.75
CA VAL A 36 -12.01 -0.72 6.37
C VAL A 36 -12.27 -0.74 4.87
N SER A 37 -13.54 -0.64 4.46
CA SER A 37 -13.98 -0.67 3.06
C SER A 37 -14.34 0.70 2.48
N ASP A 38 -14.29 1.77 3.26
CA ASP A 38 -14.62 3.13 2.88
C ASP A 38 -13.48 4.14 3.06
N GLN A 39 -12.23 3.65 3.00
CA GLN A 39 -11.02 4.46 2.98
C GLN A 39 -10.15 4.06 1.79
N TRP A 40 -9.85 5.01 0.89
CA TRP A 40 -9.07 4.81 -0.34
C TRP A 40 -7.63 5.29 -0.18
N ARG A 41 -6.68 4.52 -0.71
CA ARG A 41 -5.23 4.76 -0.63
C ARG A 41 -4.55 4.36 -1.95
N THR A 42 -3.35 4.85 -2.17
CA THR A 42 -2.43 4.38 -3.23
C THR A 42 -1.27 3.63 -2.57
N PRO A 43 -1.40 2.31 -2.31
CA PRO A 43 -0.36 1.54 -1.64
C PRO A 43 0.94 1.56 -2.46
N THR A 44 2.06 1.73 -1.78
CA THR A 44 3.36 1.96 -2.42
C THR A 44 4.40 0.97 -1.94
N TYR A 45 4.99 0.21 -2.86
CA TYR A 45 6.10 -0.68 -2.52
C TYR A 45 7.35 0.14 -2.17
N VAL A 46 8.05 -0.25 -1.10
CA VAL A 46 9.21 0.50 -0.58
C VAL A 46 10.35 0.61 -1.59
N GLY A 47 10.53 -0.40 -2.45
CA GLY A 47 11.50 -0.38 -3.53
C GLY A 47 11.22 0.72 -4.55
N ASP A 48 9.94 0.94 -4.88
CA ASP A 48 9.51 2.02 -5.79
C ASP A 48 9.74 3.40 -5.17
N VAL A 49 9.58 3.52 -3.85
CA VAL A 49 9.91 4.77 -3.14
C VAL A 49 11.40 5.08 -3.30
N SER A 50 12.26 4.08 -3.11
CA SER A 50 13.72 4.24 -3.25
C SER A 50 14.09 4.65 -4.67
N GLN A 51 13.54 3.98 -5.68
CA GLN A 51 13.75 4.33 -7.08
C GLN A 51 13.27 5.75 -7.42
N GLY A 52 12.06 6.11 -6.95
CA GLY A 52 11.51 7.45 -7.18
C GLY A 52 12.33 8.54 -6.51
N ILE A 53 12.90 8.29 -5.33
CA ILE A 53 13.82 9.23 -4.65
C ILE A 53 15.12 9.38 -5.44
N GLU A 54 15.71 8.29 -5.94
CA GLU A 54 16.90 8.32 -6.79
C GLU A 54 16.65 9.16 -8.05
N GLN A 55 15.52 8.95 -8.72
CA GLN A 55 15.12 9.75 -9.87
C GLN A 55 14.99 11.23 -9.54
N LEU A 56 14.41 11.57 -8.37
CA LEU A 56 14.27 12.96 -7.90
C LEU A 56 15.61 13.62 -7.60
N ILE A 57 16.58 12.91 -7.02
CA ILE A 57 17.92 13.44 -6.74
C ILE A 57 18.64 13.81 -8.05
N ASN A 58 18.45 13.01 -9.08
CA ASN A 58 19.08 13.22 -10.39
C ASN A 58 18.30 14.18 -11.30
N HIS A 59 17.10 14.64 -10.87
CA HIS A 59 16.26 15.53 -11.67
C HIS A 59 16.63 17.00 -11.45
N PRO A 60 16.83 17.79 -12.54
CA PRO A 60 17.32 19.18 -12.43
C PRO A 60 16.31 20.14 -11.82
N ASN A 61 15.01 19.84 -11.87
CA ASN A 61 13.97 20.74 -11.43
C ASN A 61 13.50 20.42 -10.00
N ASN A 62 13.32 21.45 -9.20
CA ASN A 62 12.69 21.35 -7.89
C ASN A 62 11.17 21.27 -8.01
N GLY A 63 10.52 20.67 -7.00
CA GLY A 63 9.06 20.63 -6.97
C GLY A 63 8.51 19.61 -5.99
N ILE A 64 7.20 19.41 -6.08
CA ILE A 64 6.46 18.39 -5.34
C ILE A 64 6.11 17.28 -6.32
N TYR A 65 6.49 16.05 -5.97
CA TYR A 65 6.18 14.85 -6.74
C TYR A 65 5.50 13.82 -5.84
N HIS A 66 4.51 13.14 -6.38
CA HIS A 66 3.88 11.99 -5.73
C HIS A 66 4.61 10.73 -6.16
N ILE A 67 5.25 10.06 -5.22
CA ILE A 67 5.98 8.82 -5.41
C ILE A 67 5.20 7.73 -4.69
N CYS A 68 4.20 7.18 -5.38
CA CYS A 68 3.29 6.19 -4.81
C CYS A 68 2.84 5.18 -5.87
N GLY A 69 2.08 4.17 -5.45
CA GLY A 69 1.50 3.20 -6.36
C GLY A 69 0.52 3.83 -7.34
N SER A 70 0.27 3.18 -8.46
CA SER A 70 -0.59 3.69 -9.53
C SER A 70 -2.08 3.42 -9.32
N GLU A 71 -2.43 2.51 -8.42
CA GLU A 71 -3.80 2.09 -8.17
C GLU A 71 -4.35 2.70 -6.88
N CYS A 72 -5.55 3.27 -6.98
CA CYS A 72 -6.26 3.79 -5.81
C CYS A 72 -7.29 2.75 -5.34
N LEU A 73 -7.04 2.14 -4.18
CA LEU A 73 -7.76 0.98 -3.66
C LEU A 73 -8.28 1.25 -2.25
N THR A 74 -9.38 0.60 -1.88
CA THR A 74 -9.78 0.56 -0.47
C THR A 74 -8.85 -0.35 0.34
N ILE A 75 -8.82 -0.19 1.66
CA ILE A 75 -8.05 -1.09 2.52
C ILE A 75 -8.57 -2.53 2.40
N ALA A 76 -9.89 -2.71 2.20
CA ALA A 76 -10.48 -4.02 1.95
C ALA A 76 -10.00 -4.62 0.63
N ASP A 77 -9.96 -3.84 -0.47
CA ASP A 77 -9.43 -4.32 -1.75
C ASP A 77 -7.97 -4.77 -1.63
N ILE A 78 -7.14 -4.00 -0.90
CA ILE A 78 -5.76 -4.36 -0.62
C ILE A 78 -5.70 -5.72 0.10
N ALA A 79 -6.54 -5.93 1.12
CA ALA A 79 -6.58 -7.19 1.87
C ALA A 79 -6.98 -8.39 0.98
N TYR A 80 -8.00 -8.23 0.13
CA TYR A 80 -8.40 -9.25 -0.82
C TYR A 80 -7.29 -9.60 -1.82
N ARG A 81 -6.59 -8.60 -2.34
CA ARG A 81 -5.46 -8.80 -3.25
C ARG A 81 -4.27 -9.52 -2.57
N VAL A 82 -4.02 -9.24 -1.29
CA VAL A 82 -3.04 -10.01 -0.49
C VAL A 82 -3.46 -11.47 -0.38
N ALA A 83 -4.72 -11.74 -0.03
CA ALA A 83 -5.23 -13.09 0.11
C ALA A 83 -5.13 -13.87 -1.22
N ASP A 84 -5.57 -13.27 -2.32
CA ASP A 84 -5.53 -13.87 -3.66
C ASP A 84 -4.09 -14.18 -4.10
N THR A 85 -3.17 -13.19 -3.99
CA THR A 85 -1.76 -13.35 -4.40
C THR A 85 -1.03 -14.43 -3.60
N LEU A 86 -1.39 -14.62 -2.33
CA LEU A 86 -0.77 -15.57 -1.42
C LEU A 86 -1.53 -16.90 -1.29
N ASN A 87 -2.62 -17.10 -2.05
CA ASN A 87 -3.53 -18.25 -1.97
C ASN A 87 -4.03 -18.51 -0.54
N LEU A 88 -4.49 -17.46 0.15
CA LEU A 88 -5.03 -17.53 1.50
C LEU A 88 -6.56 -17.43 1.50
N ASP A 89 -7.20 -17.90 2.56
CA ASP A 89 -8.64 -17.88 2.69
C ASP A 89 -9.18 -16.46 2.88
N TYR A 90 -9.74 -15.89 1.83
CA TYR A 90 -10.34 -14.55 1.84
C TYR A 90 -11.68 -14.48 2.58
N SER A 91 -12.31 -15.63 2.92
CA SER A 91 -13.56 -15.64 3.70
C SER A 91 -13.38 -15.13 5.12
N LEU A 92 -12.14 -15.11 5.61
CA LEU A 92 -11.73 -14.55 6.91
C LEU A 92 -11.60 -13.02 6.89
N ILE A 93 -11.72 -12.37 5.73
CA ILE A 93 -11.67 -10.92 5.61
C ILE A 93 -13.07 -10.36 5.83
N LEU A 94 -13.23 -9.53 6.87
CA LEU A 94 -14.49 -8.91 7.24
C LEU A 94 -14.45 -7.40 6.90
N PRO A 95 -14.99 -6.98 5.74
CA PRO A 95 -15.04 -5.56 5.39
C PRO A 95 -16.02 -4.83 6.30
N VAL A 96 -15.60 -3.71 6.86
CA VAL A 96 -16.38 -2.83 7.73
C VAL A 96 -16.23 -1.37 7.31
N THR A 97 -17.16 -0.52 7.69
CA THR A 97 -17.01 0.93 7.51
C THR A 97 -16.10 1.51 8.58
N THR A 98 -15.56 2.71 8.33
CA THR A 98 -14.79 3.49 9.34
C THR A 98 -15.58 3.64 10.64
N LYS A 99 -16.90 3.87 10.55
CA LYS A 99 -17.78 3.99 11.72
C LYS A 99 -17.86 2.68 12.50
N GLN A 100 -18.02 1.56 11.82
CA GLN A 100 -18.08 0.23 12.44
C GLN A 100 -16.74 -0.23 13.01
N MET A 101 -15.61 0.25 12.45
CA MET A 101 -14.28 -0.01 13.00
C MET A 101 -14.09 0.65 14.35
N GLY A 102 -14.72 1.79 14.61
CA GLY A 102 -14.61 2.51 15.89
C GLY A 102 -13.25 3.17 16.09
N GLU A 103 -12.59 3.60 15.01
CA GLU A 103 -11.32 4.32 15.09
C GLU A 103 -11.50 5.63 15.88
N THR A 104 -10.66 5.85 16.89
CA THR A 104 -10.68 7.07 17.71
C THR A 104 -10.08 8.27 16.99
N THR A 105 -9.13 8.02 16.06
CA THR A 105 -8.49 9.07 15.27
C THR A 105 -9.17 9.17 13.92
N PRO A 106 -9.72 10.35 13.55
CA PRO A 106 -10.33 10.55 12.24
C PRO A 106 -9.29 10.41 11.14
N ARG A 107 -9.55 9.52 10.17
CA ARG A 107 -8.71 9.32 8.99
C ARG A 107 -9.43 9.83 7.75
N PRO A 108 -8.72 10.44 6.79
CA PRO A 108 -9.35 10.86 5.53
C PRO A 108 -9.91 9.63 4.82
N ARG A 109 -11.13 9.74 4.30
CA ARG A 109 -11.74 8.69 3.49
C ARG A 109 -10.98 8.48 2.19
N PHE A 110 -10.48 9.56 1.60
CA PHE A 110 -9.75 9.54 0.35
C PHE A 110 -8.38 10.22 0.52
N SER A 111 -7.30 9.46 0.35
CA SER A 111 -5.93 9.98 0.32
C SER A 111 -5.09 9.29 -0.76
N GLY A 112 -5.73 8.94 -1.88
CA GLY A 112 -5.04 8.54 -3.09
C GLY A 112 -4.38 9.73 -3.78
N LEU A 113 -3.21 9.51 -4.37
CA LEU A 113 -2.42 10.52 -5.07
C LEU A 113 -2.22 10.12 -6.53
N SER A 114 -2.26 11.10 -7.44
CA SER A 114 -1.91 10.87 -8.84
C SER A 114 -0.40 10.96 -9.05
N ILE A 115 0.15 10.02 -9.81
CA ILE A 115 1.58 9.96 -10.17
C ILE A 115 1.89 10.49 -11.56
N GLU A 116 0.93 11.10 -12.25
CA GLU A 116 1.07 11.54 -13.65
C GLU A 116 2.26 12.49 -13.86
N LYS A 117 2.50 13.40 -12.92
CA LYS A 117 3.67 14.28 -12.99
C LYS A 117 4.99 13.50 -12.86
N ALA A 118 5.06 12.56 -11.91
CA ALA A 118 6.25 11.74 -11.72
C ALA A 118 6.51 10.84 -12.95
N ARG A 119 5.46 10.26 -13.53
CA ARG A 119 5.58 9.51 -14.79
C ARG A 119 6.14 10.35 -15.92
N ARG A 120 5.54 11.51 -16.17
CA ARG A 120 5.91 12.38 -17.29
C ARG A 120 7.32 12.96 -17.15
N GLU A 121 7.69 13.40 -15.96
CA GLU A 121 8.91 14.16 -15.75
C GLU A 121 10.10 13.31 -15.28
N LEU A 122 9.85 12.23 -14.53
CA LEU A 122 10.90 11.38 -13.98
C LEU A 122 10.98 10.01 -14.67
N GLY A 123 9.99 9.63 -15.48
CA GLY A 123 9.85 8.26 -15.97
C GLY A 123 9.50 7.25 -14.87
N TYR A 124 8.90 7.71 -13.77
CA TYR A 124 8.55 6.87 -12.63
C TYR A 124 7.50 5.82 -13.00
N GLN A 125 7.81 4.54 -12.76
CA GLN A 125 6.93 3.40 -13.05
C GLN A 125 6.91 2.45 -11.84
N PRO A 126 5.94 2.62 -10.92
CA PRO A 126 5.82 1.73 -9.78
C PRO A 126 5.31 0.36 -10.19
N HIS A 127 5.66 -0.67 -9.42
CA HIS A 127 5.09 -2.00 -9.54
C HIS A 127 3.58 -1.98 -9.29
N THR A 128 2.88 -2.96 -9.84
CA THR A 128 1.49 -3.26 -9.44
C THR A 128 1.46 -3.75 -7.99
N LEU A 129 0.28 -3.75 -7.36
CA LEU A 129 0.17 -4.24 -5.99
C LEU A 129 0.59 -5.71 -5.89
N GLU A 130 0.19 -6.55 -6.85
CA GLU A 130 0.54 -7.98 -6.90
C GLU A 130 2.05 -8.21 -7.04
N GLU A 131 2.71 -7.46 -7.92
CA GLU A 131 4.17 -7.52 -8.06
C GLU A 131 4.87 -7.12 -6.76
N GLY A 132 4.43 -6.03 -6.13
CA GLY A 132 4.96 -5.57 -4.85
C GLY A 132 4.72 -6.58 -3.71
N ILE A 133 3.56 -7.26 -3.68
CA ILE A 133 3.28 -8.35 -2.72
C ILE A 133 4.28 -9.50 -2.94
N LYS A 134 4.47 -9.94 -4.19
CA LYS A 134 5.41 -11.01 -4.51
C LYS A 134 6.83 -10.67 -4.07
N LEU A 135 7.30 -9.45 -4.36
CA LEU A 135 8.61 -8.98 -3.93
C LEU A 135 8.73 -8.93 -2.40
N MET A 136 7.69 -8.46 -1.71
CA MET A 136 7.68 -8.39 -0.24
C MET A 136 7.78 -9.76 0.43
N PHE A 137 7.16 -10.80 -0.15
CA PHE A 137 7.12 -12.14 0.41
C PHE A 137 8.09 -13.13 -0.24
N ASN A 138 8.99 -12.66 -1.14
CA ASN A 138 9.98 -13.46 -1.87
C ASN A 138 9.36 -14.60 -2.70
N LEU A 139 8.33 -14.28 -3.46
CA LEU A 139 7.62 -15.23 -4.34
C LEU A 139 8.06 -15.07 -5.79
#